data_2c1cda728487f3f1a22700322bcf0df4
#
_entry.id   2c1cda728487f3f1a22700322bcf0df4
#
_cell.length_a   1.000
_cell.length_b   1.000
_cell.length_c   1.000
_cell.angle_alpha   90.00
_cell.angle_beta   90.00
_cell.angle_gamma   90.00
#
_symmetry.space_group_name_H-M   'P 1'
#
loop_
_entity.id
_entity.type
_entity.pdbx_description
1 polymer ?
#
loop_
_entity_poly.entity_id
_entity_poly.type
_entity_poly.pdbx_seq_one_letter_code
_entity_poly.pdbx_strand_id
1 'polypeptide(L)'
;LAMVSYNDPDEAGRAAACIGFPNVAFYERDGSQAFRFRNQHDCVIACRGTEANEWNDIRADARASSVLSETVGRVHRGFKREVDDLWPMLETALMCNRQPLWFCGHSLGGAMATICAGRCLLSHIDSNPQRLFSFGSPRVGNPRYTQYTKLDHLRYVNNNDIVTRVPPAWFGYRHCGSEIYLDRRGQVRKSGFGGKARDRWIGFWRGMLNGKIDPFEDHSIHQYINVIDQALVEERQAVEERQAVEERQAVEERQAVEERQTEAKNTAEVEKIRSGPPMPKHQMQKSTRSDSKVDQ
;
A
#
# COMPACT_ATOMS: atom_id res chain seq x y z
N LEU A 1 9.47 -6.35 -8.39
CA LEU A 1 10.52 -5.86 -9.30
C LEU A 1 11.75 -5.35 -8.53
N ALA A 2 11.59 -4.68 -7.36
CA ALA A 2 12.74 -4.27 -6.55
C ALA A 2 13.61 -5.46 -6.08
N MET A 3 13.01 -6.62 -5.76
CA MET A 3 13.74 -7.85 -5.47
C MET A 3 14.36 -8.44 -6.74
N VAL A 4 13.62 -8.45 -7.84
CA VAL A 4 14.08 -9.00 -9.14
C VAL A 4 15.34 -8.30 -9.63
N SER A 5 15.55 -7.01 -9.25
CA SER A 5 16.77 -6.27 -9.63
C SER A 5 18.05 -6.78 -8.99
N TYR A 6 17.98 -7.72 -8.03
CA TYR A 6 19.18 -8.36 -7.46
C TYR A 6 19.66 -9.59 -8.24
N ASN A 7 18.82 -10.10 -9.12
CA ASN A 7 19.19 -11.23 -9.99
C ASN A 7 20.12 -10.81 -11.12
N ASP A 8 20.75 -11.79 -11.76
CA ASP A 8 21.40 -11.54 -13.05
C ASP A 8 20.37 -11.17 -14.12
N PRO A 9 20.78 -10.57 -15.25
CA PRO A 9 19.85 -10.10 -16.28
C PRO A 9 18.93 -11.19 -16.85
N ASP A 10 19.41 -12.43 -17.01
CA ASP A 10 18.62 -13.52 -17.56
C ASP A 10 17.58 -14.04 -16.58
N GLU A 11 17.96 -14.17 -15.30
CA GLU A 11 17.03 -14.53 -14.24
C GLU A 11 16.00 -13.42 -14.00
N ALA A 12 16.45 -12.17 -14.00
CA ALA A 12 15.57 -11.00 -13.89
C ALA A 12 14.54 -10.98 -15.03
N GLY A 13 14.97 -11.30 -16.25
CA GLY A 13 14.09 -11.41 -17.41
C GLY A 13 13.02 -12.49 -17.23
N ARG A 14 13.42 -13.69 -16.79
CA ARG A 14 12.48 -14.80 -16.54
C ARG A 14 11.49 -14.45 -15.41
N ALA A 15 11.99 -13.96 -14.31
CA ALA A 15 11.15 -13.59 -13.16
C ALA A 15 10.17 -12.45 -13.50
N ALA A 16 10.62 -11.43 -14.22
CA ALA A 16 9.78 -10.32 -14.64
C ALA A 16 8.70 -10.77 -15.64
N ALA A 17 9.01 -11.67 -16.56
CA ALA A 17 8.03 -12.22 -17.50
C ALA A 17 6.90 -12.97 -16.77
N CYS A 18 7.22 -13.74 -15.72
CA CYS A 18 6.22 -14.45 -14.92
C CYS A 18 5.21 -13.51 -14.23
N ILE A 19 5.60 -12.27 -13.96
CA ILE A 19 4.73 -11.25 -13.33
C ILE A 19 4.23 -10.21 -14.34
N GLY A 20 4.26 -10.52 -15.63
CA GLY A 20 3.64 -9.72 -16.67
C GLY A 20 4.51 -8.59 -17.25
N PHE A 21 5.84 -8.62 -17.05
CA PHE A 21 6.81 -7.68 -17.63
C PHE A 21 7.79 -8.38 -18.56
N PRO A 22 7.39 -8.74 -19.79
CA PRO A 22 8.23 -9.55 -20.70
C PRO A 22 9.40 -8.77 -21.31
N ASN A 23 9.36 -7.44 -21.31
CA ASN A 23 10.41 -6.61 -21.92
C ASN A 23 11.32 -6.04 -20.83
N VAL A 24 12.57 -6.53 -20.78
CA VAL A 24 13.55 -6.14 -19.77
C VAL A 24 14.78 -5.54 -20.46
N ALA A 25 15.27 -4.44 -19.91
CA ALA A 25 16.57 -3.86 -20.28
C ALA A 25 17.38 -3.67 -19.00
N PHE A 26 18.65 -4.05 -19.07
CA PHE A 26 19.62 -3.89 -17.99
C PHE A 26 20.58 -2.76 -18.29
N TYR A 27 20.88 -1.96 -17.28
CA TYR A 27 21.79 -0.84 -17.33
C TYR A 27 22.83 -1.00 -16.24
N GLU A 28 24.09 -0.92 -16.63
CA GLU A 28 25.23 -1.02 -15.71
C GLU A 28 26.32 -0.04 -16.10
N ARG A 29 26.88 0.64 -15.11
CA ARG A 29 28.05 1.46 -15.25
C ARG A 29 28.75 1.64 -13.90
N ASP A 30 30.04 1.39 -13.87
CA ASP A 30 30.92 1.59 -12.70
C ASP A 30 30.38 0.93 -11.41
N GLY A 31 29.70 -0.24 -11.54
CA GLY A 31 29.09 -1.00 -10.45
C GLY A 31 27.67 -0.57 -10.11
N SER A 32 27.19 0.57 -10.59
CA SER A 32 25.79 0.99 -10.45
C SER A 32 24.92 0.23 -11.42
N GLN A 33 23.77 -0.29 -10.95
CA GLN A 33 22.89 -1.16 -11.75
C GLN A 33 21.43 -0.76 -11.63
N ALA A 34 20.71 -0.85 -12.74
CA ALA A 34 19.26 -0.67 -12.80
C ALA A 34 18.65 -1.51 -13.91
N PHE A 35 17.39 -1.82 -13.76
CA PHE A 35 16.56 -2.49 -14.74
C PHE A 35 15.42 -1.59 -15.19
N ARG A 36 15.05 -1.70 -16.47
CA ARG A 36 13.77 -1.21 -16.99
C ARG A 36 12.90 -2.40 -17.35
N PHE A 37 11.78 -2.53 -16.68
CA PHE A 37 10.76 -3.53 -16.96
C PHE A 37 9.58 -2.86 -17.66
N ARG A 38 9.12 -3.46 -18.77
CA ARG A 38 7.99 -2.92 -19.53
C ARG A 38 7.00 -4.01 -19.92
N ASN A 39 5.73 -3.63 -19.92
CA ASN A 39 4.67 -4.37 -20.57
C ASN A 39 3.87 -3.43 -21.51
N GLN A 40 2.64 -3.78 -21.87
CA GLN A 40 1.79 -2.94 -22.74
C GLN A 40 1.29 -1.68 -22.03
N HIS A 41 1.25 -1.66 -20.70
CA HIS A 41 0.61 -0.62 -19.90
C HIS A 41 1.61 0.23 -19.12
N ASP A 42 2.70 -0.36 -18.64
CA ASP A 42 3.57 0.25 -17.65
C ASP A 42 5.06 0.13 -18.01
N CYS A 43 5.83 1.12 -17.55
CA CYS A 43 7.28 1.14 -17.54
C CYS A 43 7.76 1.30 -16.09
N VAL A 44 8.59 0.38 -15.59
CA VAL A 44 9.13 0.42 -14.24
C VAL A 44 10.64 0.48 -14.30
N ILE A 45 11.24 1.46 -13.64
CA ILE A 45 12.69 1.50 -13.37
C ILE A 45 12.92 0.96 -11.95
N ALA A 46 13.67 -0.13 -11.86
CA ALA A 46 14.10 -0.71 -10.61
C ALA A 46 15.61 -0.51 -10.44
N CYS A 47 16.01 0.30 -9.46
CA CYS A 47 17.41 0.48 -9.12
C CYS A 47 17.85 -0.63 -8.14
N ARG A 48 18.97 -1.30 -8.47
CA ARG A 48 19.55 -2.32 -7.60
C ARG A 48 20.24 -1.64 -6.42
N GLY A 49 20.03 -2.18 -5.23
CA GLY A 49 20.77 -1.81 -4.02
C GLY A 49 22.08 -2.58 -3.90
N THR A 50 22.88 -2.16 -2.94
CA THR A 50 24.11 -2.85 -2.54
C THR A 50 23.77 -4.06 -1.66
N GLU A 51 24.55 -5.11 -1.74
CA GLU A 51 24.41 -6.25 -0.85
C GLU A 51 24.78 -5.92 0.60
N ALA A 52 24.21 -6.69 1.57
CA ALA A 52 24.33 -6.38 2.99
C ALA A 52 25.77 -6.26 3.52
N ASN A 53 26.73 -6.97 2.91
CA ASN A 53 28.15 -6.99 3.27
C ASN A 53 28.86 -5.66 2.95
N GLU A 54 28.41 -4.92 1.95
CA GLU A 54 29.02 -3.66 1.49
C GLU A 54 28.43 -2.43 2.22
N TRP A 55 27.39 -2.63 3.03
CA TRP A 55 26.76 -1.57 3.80
C TRP A 55 27.67 -0.92 4.84
N ASN A 56 28.71 -1.62 5.32
CA ASN A 56 29.67 -1.06 6.25
C ASN A 56 30.44 0.11 5.63
N ASP A 57 30.72 0.05 4.34
CA ASP A 57 31.40 1.11 3.60
C ASP A 57 30.47 2.31 3.39
N ILE A 58 29.21 2.07 3.04
CA ILE A 58 28.18 3.12 2.94
C ILE A 58 27.89 3.78 4.30
N ARG A 59 27.96 3.03 5.41
CA ARG A 59 27.85 3.60 6.78
C ARG A 59 29.09 4.44 7.14
N ALA A 60 30.28 4.02 6.75
CA ALA A 60 31.49 4.81 6.94
C ALA A 60 31.38 6.13 6.14
N ASP A 61 30.86 6.07 4.94
CA ASP A 61 30.53 7.22 4.08
C ASP A 61 29.23 7.96 4.48
N ALA A 62 28.43 7.44 5.44
CA ALA A 62 27.24 8.13 5.94
C ALA A 62 27.56 9.50 6.58
N ARG A 63 28.83 9.77 6.90
CA ARG A 63 29.37 11.11 7.17
C ARG A 63 29.64 11.89 5.89
N ALA A 64 29.43 11.27 4.72
CA ALA A 64 29.71 11.87 3.44
C ALA A 64 28.96 13.18 3.25
N SER A 65 29.64 14.15 2.76
CA SER A 65 29.14 15.48 2.48
C SER A 65 27.95 15.41 1.52
N SER A 66 26.92 16.18 1.80
CA SER A 66 25.87 16.44 0.83
C SER A 66 26.42 17.33 -0.30
N VAL A 67 25.98 17.04 -1.52
CA VAL A 67 26.32 17.81 -2.72
C VAL A 67 25.07 18.43 -3.31
N LEU A 68 25.21 19.44 -4.16
CA LEU A 68 24.10 19.99 -4.91
C LEU A 68 23.47 18.89 -5.77
N SER A 69 22.15 18.78 -5.70
CA SER A 69 21.42 17.96 -6.67
C SER A 69 21.41 18.69 -8.01
N GLU A 70 21.19 17.99 -9.10
CA GLU A 70 21.02 18.61 -10.42
C GLU A 70 19.71 19.38 -10.55
N THR A 71 18.80 19.14 -9.62
CA THR A 71 17.47 19.73 -9.61
C THR A 71 17.39 20.86 -8.57
N VAL A 72 17.05 20.51 -7.33
CA VAL A 72 16.85 21.48 -6.23
C VAL A 72 17.41 20.92 -4.92
N GLY A 73 18.16 21.73 -4.18
CA GLY A 73 18.66 21.38 -2.86
C GLY A 73 19.92 20.53 -2.88
N ARG A 74 20.09 19.68 -1.90
CA ARG A 74 21.29 18.86 -1.73
C ARG A 74 20.91 17.42 -1.43
N VAL A 75 21.68 16.49 -1.98
CA VAL A 75 21.54 15.03 -1.81
C VAL A 75 22.84 14.42 -1.32
N HIS A 76 22.78 13.20 -0.85
CA HIS A 76 23.97 12.44 -0.46
C HIS A 76 24.90 12.22 -1.66
N ARG A 77 26.19 12.51 -1.49
CA ARG A 77 27.17 12.43 -2.57
C ARG A 77 27.24 11.04 -3.20
N GLY A 78 27.32 9.99 -2.37
CA GLY A 78 27.39 8.61 -2.86
C GLY A 78 26.19 8.23 -3.70
N PHE A 79 24.97 8.49 -3.20
CA PHE A 79 23.74 8.18 -3.95
C PHE A 79 23.64 8.94 -5.27
N LYS A 80 24.09 10.20 -5.27
CA LYS A 80 24.12 10.98 -6.50
C LYS A 80 25.11 10.40 -7.51
N ARG A 81 26.29 9.99 -7.08
CA ARG A 81 27.29 9.39 -7.95
C ARG A 81 26.77 8.13 -8.65
N GLU A 82 26.16 7.20 -7.91
CA GLU A 82 25.56 6.00 -8.48
C GLU A 82 24.52 6.33 -9.56
N VAL A 83 23.72 7.37 -9.31
CA VAL A 83 22.73 7.82 -10.30
C VAL A 83 23.39 8.53 -11.47
N ASP A 84 24.42 9.35 -11.25
CA ASP A 84 25.14 10.05 -12.33
C ASP A 84 25.75 9.06 -13.34
N ASP A 85 26.24 7.92 -12.86
CA ASP A 85 26.80 6.86 -13.69
C ASP A 85 25.75 6.22 -14.60
N LEU A 86 24.53 6.01 -14.10
CA LEU A 86 23.42 5.38 -14.85
C LEU A 86 22.61 6.37 -15.67
N TRP A 87 22.56 7.64 -15.27
CA TRP A 87 21.61 8.60 -15.79
C TRP A 87 21.62 8.78 -17.30
N PRO A 88 22.77 8.87 -17.99
CA PRO A 88 22.76 9.05 -19.43
C PRO A 88 22.03 7.95 -20.21
N MET A 89 22.12 6.71 -19.73
CA MET A 89 21.43 5.56 -20.33
C MET A 89 19.93 5.57 -19.99
N LEU A 90 19.61 5.85 -18.74
CA LEU A 90 18.21 5.95 -18.28
C LEU A 90 17.49 7.12 -18.93
N GLU A 91 18.11 8.28 -19.03
CA GLU A 91 17.57 9.46 -19.68
C GLU A 91 17.22 9.17 -21.15
N THR A 92 18.15 8.59 -21.90
CA THR A 92 17.92 8.17 -23.30
C THR A 92 16.73 7.22 -23.40
N ALA A 93 16.63 6.26 -22.51
CA ALA A 93 15.53 5.28 -22.49
C ALA A 93 14.18 5.92 -22.13
N LEU A 94 14.19 6.92 -21.24
CA LEU A 94 12.98 7.60 -20.74
C LEU A 94 12.48 8.69 -21.67
N MET A 95 13.35 9.34 -22.44
CA MET A 95 12.92 10.31 -23.49
C MET A 95 11.96 9.70 -24.51
N CYS A 96 12.10 8.41 -24.78
CA CYS A 96 11.24 7.67 -25.72
C CYS A 96 10.05 6.97 -25.02
N ASN A 97 9.95 7.04 -23.69
CA ASN A 97 8.87 6.38 -22.96
C ASN A 97 7.57 7.16 -23.10
N ARG A 98 6.48 6.43 -23.36
CA ARG A 98 5.10 6.97 -23.46
C ARG A 98 4.14 6.27 -22.50
N GLN A 99 4.64 5.34 -21.72
CA GLN A 99 3.85 4.58 -20.76
C GLN A 99 3.91 5.24 -19.37
N PRO A 100 2.92 5.02 -18.51
CA PRO A 100 3.00 5.36 -17.10
C PRO A 100 4.32 4.85 -16.51
N LEU A 101 5.06 5.76 -15.86
CA LEU A 101 6.40 5.50 -15.35
C LEU A 101 6.36 5.30 -13.84
N TRP A 102 6.95 4.21 -13.39
CA TRP A 102 7.06 3.85 -11.99
C TRP A 102 8.52 3.66 -11.62
N PHE A 103 8.87 3.98 -10.39
CA PHE A 103 10.19 3.71 -9.84
C PHE A 103 10.08 2.79 -8.63
N CYS A 104 11.05 1.89 -8.48
CA CYS A 104 11.19 1.13 -7.24
C CYS A 104 12.66 0.85 -6.91
N GLY A 105 12.91 0.53 -5.64
CA GLY A 105 14.23 0.11 -5.19
C GLY A 105 14.24 -0.22 -3.71
N HIS A 106 15.15 -1.12 -3.35
CA HIS A 106 15.43 -1.50 -1.97
C HIS A 106 16.77 -0.92 -1.54
N SER A 107 16.88 -0.52 -0.27
CA SER A 107 18.14 -0.07 0.29
C SER A 107 18.73 1.13 -0.46
N LEU A 108 20.00 1.09 -0.87
CA LEU A 108 20.64 2.07 -1.74
C LEU A 108 19.84 2.28 -3.04
N GLY A 109 19.31 1.21 -3.64
CA GLY A 109 18.46 1.31 -4.83
C GLY A 109 17.21 2.15 -4.61
N GLY A 110 16.64 2.18 -3.39
CA GLY A 110 15.56 3.07 -3.03
C GLY A 110 15.97 4.55 -3.01
N ALA A 111 17.19 4.86 -2.58
CA ALA A 111 17.73 6.20 -2.64
C ALA A 111 18.04 6.62 -4.09
N MET A 112 18.61 5.73 -4.88
CA MET A 112 18.87 5.95 -6.32
C MET A 112 17.56 6.19 -7.08
N ALA A 113 16.56 5.34 -6.88
CA ALA A 113 15.24 5.50 -7.48
C ALA A 113 14.58 6.83 -7.12
N THR A 114 14.79 7.32 -5.88
CA THR A 114 14.31 8.64 -5.45
C THR A 114 14.97 9.77 -6.22
N ILE A 115 16.29 9.70 -6.46
CA ILE A 115 17.02 10.73 -7.22
C ILE A 115 16.64 10.66 -8.70
N CYS A 116 16.55 9.45 -9.29
CA CYS A 116 16.12 9.26 -10.68
C CYS A 116 14.72 9.83 -10.94
N ALA A 117 13.77 9.49 -10.07
CA ALA A 117 12.40 10.00 -10.17
C ALA A 117 12.34 11.52 -9.99
N GLY A 118 13.15 12.08 -9.08
CA GLY A 118 13.28 13.52 -8.91
C GLY A 118 13.85 14.22 -10.15
N ARG A 119 14.80 13.63 -10.83
CA ARG A 119 15.34 14.14 -12.10
C ARG A 119 14.27 14.16 -13.20
N CYS A 120 13.49 13.09 -13.34
CA CYS A 120 12.36 13.06 -14.30
C CYS A 120 11.35 14.18 -14.07
N LEU A 121 11.00 14.47 -12.81
CA LEU A 121 10.03 15.52 -12.49
C LEU A 121 10.52 16.93 -12.80
N LEU A 122 11.81 17.16 -12.76
CA LEU A 122 12.43 18.49 -12.83
C LEU A 122 13.28 18.67 -14.09
N SER A 123 13.33 17.69 -14.98
CA SER A 123 13.99 17.73 -16.26
C SER A 123 13.00 17.93 -17.41
N HIS A 124 13.53 17.97 -18.63
CA HIS A 124 12.73 18.05 -19.87
C HIS A 124 12.25 16.67 -20.38
N ILE A 125 12.31 15.64 -19.55
CA ILE A 125 11.79 14.32 -19.90
C ILE A 125 10.26 14.34 -19.78
N ASP A 126 9.54 14.08 -20.87
CA ASP A 126 8.08 14.06 -20.89
C ASP A 126 7.45 12.91 -20.07
N SER A 127 8.27 11.94 -19.66
CA SER A 127 7.84 10.78 -18.87
C SER A 127 7.90 11.09 -17.36
N ASN A 128 6.83 11.65 -16.83
CA ASN A 128 6.72 11.95 -15.40
C ASN A 128 6.42 10.70 -14.58
N PRO A 129 7.09 10.50 -13.43
CA PRO A 129 6.80 9.40 -12.54
C PRO A 129 5.37 9.47 -11.98
N GLN A 130 4.63 8.39 -12.09
CA GLN A 130 3.33 8.23 -11.45
C GLN A 130 3.50 8.05 -9.94
N ARG A 131 4.40 7.14 -9.54
CA ARG A 131 4.71 6.85 -8.14
C ARG A 131 6.06 6.19 -7.99
N LEU A 132 6.65 6.34 -6.81
CA LEU A 132 7.84 5.66 -6.38
C LEU A 132 7.54 4.74 -5.18
N PHE A 133 8.04 3.53 -5.22
CA PHE A 133 8.00 2.56 -4.12
C PHE A 133 9.42 2.28 -3.63
N SER A 134 9.72 2.58 -2.38
CA SER A 134 11.01 2.21 -1.80
C SER A 134 10.86 1.36 -0.55
N PHE A 135 11.77 0.43 -0.39
CA PHE A 135 11.82 -0.53 0.70
C PHE A 135 13.14 -0.35 1.45
N GLY A 136 13.10 -0.03 2.72
CA GLY A 136 14.31 0.18 3.51
C GLY A 136 15.22 1.32 3.04
N SER A 137 14.71 2.29 2.29
CA SER A 137 15.53 3.37 1.72
C SER A 137 16.10 4.29 2.80
N PRO A 138 17.39 4.66 2.72
CA PRO A 138 18.01 5.68 3.57
C PRO A 138 17.46 7.08 3.27
N ARG A 139 17.85 8.08 4.08
CA ARG A 139 17.51 9.49 3.83
C ARG A 139 18.33 10.03 2.68
N VAL A 140 17.65 10.59 1.68
CA VAL A 140 18.28 10.94 0.40
C VAL A 140 18.86 12.35 0.39
N GLY A 141 18.15 13.33 0.93
CA GLY A 141 18.58 14.71 0.77
C GLY A 141 18.11 15.64 1.89
N ASN A 142 18.39 16.92 1.72
CA ASN A 142 18.04 17.95 2.70
C ASN A 142 16.54 18.37 2.57
N PRO A 143 16.02 19.18 3.53
CA PRO A 143 14.61 19.62 3.49
C PRO A 143 14.23 20.31 2.18
N ARG A 144 15.15 21.09 1.59
CA ARG A 144 14.87 21.76 0.32
C ARG A 144 14.65 20.74 -0.81
N TYR A 145 15.49 19.71 -0.90
CA TYR A 145 15.33 18.63 -1.87
C TYR A 145 14.00 17.90 -1.68
N THR A 146 13.69 17.47 -0.45
CA THR A 146 12.52 16.65 -0.16
C THR A 146 11.19 17.42 -0.28
N GLN A 147 11.19 18.73 -0.09
CA GLN A 147 9.98 19.57 -0.23
C GLN A 147 9.68 19.92 -1.69
N TYR A 148 10.69 20.12 -2.52
CA TYR A 148 10.51 20.49 -3.91
C TYR A 148 10.34 19.29 -4.85
N THR A 149 10.92 18.16 -4.51
CA THR A 149 10.74 16.91 -5.24
C THR A 149 9.39 16.29 -4.85
N LYS A 150 8.30 16.86 -5.30
CA LYS A 150 6.93 16.44 -4.98
C LYS A 150 6.58 15.08 -5.61
N LEU A 151 7.32 14.05 -5.22
CA LEU A 151 7.07 12.66 -5.64
C LEU A 151 5.90 12.07 -4.87
N ASP A 152 4.99 11.41 -5.57
CA ASP A 152 4.10 10.44 -4.93
C ASP A 152 4.92 9.20 -4.58
N HIS A 153 5.46 9.20 -3.36
CA HIS A 153 6.42 8.22 -2.88
C HIS A 153 5.88 7.47 -1.67
N LEU A 154 5.67 6.19 -1.81
CA LEU A 154 5.37 5.26 -0.72
C LEU A 154 6.66 4.59 -0.24
N ARG A 155 7.02 4.87 0.99
CA ARG A 155 8.25 4.42 1.60
C ARG A 155 7.98 3.38 2.68
N TYR A 156 8.22 2.13 2.36
CA TYR A 156 8.06 1.00 3.27
C TYR A 156 9.23 0.92 4.24
N VAL A 157 8.93 0.82 5.51
CA VAL A 157 9.89 0.70 6.61
C VAL A 157 9.53 -0.49 7.47
N ASN A 158 10.37 -1.50 7.47
CA ASN A 158 10.15 -2.70 8.26
C ASN A 158 10.72 -2.51 9.67
N ASN A 159 9.87 -2.54 10.66
CA ASN A 159 10.17 -2.59 12.09
C ASN A 159 11.37 -1.71 12.50
N ASN A 160 12.50 -2.32 12.88
CA ASN A 160 13.69 -1.63 13.36
C ASN A 160 14.76 -1.44 12.29
N ASP A 161 14.45 -1.56 11.02
CA ASP A 161 15.41 -1.36 9.93
C ASP A 161 16.26 -0.09 10.17
N ILE A 162 17.55 -0.33 10.43
CA ILE A 162 18.51 0.72 10.77
C ILE A 162 18.89 1.57 9.56
N VAL A 163 18.83 1.00 8.35
CA VAL A 163 19.21 1.68 7.12
C VAL A 163 18.30 2.88 6.86
N THR A 164 17.05 2.79 7.21
CA THR A 164 16.11 3.91 7.09
C THR A 164 16.44 5.10 8.01
N ARG A 165 17.39 4.93 8.94
CA ARG A 165 17.81 5.97 9.88
C ARG A 165 19.07 6.71 9.47
N VAL A 166 19.74 6.26 8.42
CA VAL A 166 20.97 6.88 7.90
C VAL A 166 20.70 7.62 6.60
N PRO A 167 21.48 8.66 6.30
CA PRO A 167 22.27 9.44 7.22
C PRO A 167 21.40 10.05 8.34
N PRO A 168 21.98 10.28 9.54
CA PRO A 168 21.24 10.85 10.65
C PRO A 168 20.57 12.19 10.32
N ALA A 169 19.36 12.41 10.88
CA ALA A 169 18.60 13.63 10.60
C ALA A 169 19.30 14.92 11.06
N TRP A 170 20.17 14.84 12.08
CA TRP A 170 20.94 16.00 12.56
C TRP A 170 22.06 16.43 11.60
N PHE A 171 22.43 15.61 10.60
CA PHE A 171 23.27 16.04 9.48
C PHE A 171 22.50 16.78 8.38
N GLY A 172 21.23 17.11 8.64
CA GLY A 172 20.38 17.85 7.71
C GLY A 172 19.62 17.00 6.70
N TYR A 173 19.70 15.69 6.80
CA TYR A 173 19.00 14.78 5.88
C TYR A 173 17.53 14.54 6.29
N ARG A 174 16.67 14.35 5.30
CA ARG A 174 15.25 14.04 5.46
C ARG A 174 14.83 12.95 4.48
N HIS A 175 13.70 12.33 4.78
CA HIS A 175 13.00 11.46 3.85
C HIS A 175 12.05 12.24 2.94
N CYS A 176 11.89 11.74 1.72
CA CYS A 176 10.78 12.10 0.83
C CYS A 176 9.57 11.19 1.10
N GLY A 177 8.37 11.65 0.68
CA GLY A 177 7.18 10.82 0.58
C GLY A 177 6.57 10.41 1.92
N SER A 178 5.60 9.49 1.80
CA SER A 178 4.81 8.97 2.91
C SER A 178 5.39 7.66 3.42
N GLU A 179 5.49 7.54 4.75
CA GLU A 179 5.98 6.32 5.38
C GLU A 179 4.85 5.32 5.58
N ILE A 180 5.07 4.09 5.15
CA ILE A 180 4.28 2.90 5.48
C ILE A 180 5.13 2.05 6.41
N TYR A 181 4.78 2.10 7.70
CA TYR A 181 5.50 1.35 8.72
C TYR A 181 4.88 -0.04 8.89
N LEU A 182 5.73 -1.07 8.77
CA LEU A 182 5.40 -2.47 8.99
C LEU A 182 5.89 -2.85 10.39
N ASP A 183 4.98 -3.21 11.27
CA ASP A 183 5.35 -3.61 12.62
C ASP A 183 5.83 -5.07 12.67
N ARG A 184 6.30 -5.53 13.85
CA ARG A 184 6.79 -6.92 14.04
C ARG A 184 5.75 -8.01 13.74
N ARG A 185 4.47 -7.66 13.62
CA ARG A 185 3.36 -8.56 13.29
C ARG A 185 2.93 -8.46 11.84
N GLY A 186 3.67 -7.72 11.02
CA GLY A 186 3.30 -7.47 9.64
C GLY A 186 2.17 -6.45 9.45
N GLN A 187 1.66 -5.85 10.52
CA GLN A 187 0.55 -4.91 10.42
C GLN A 187 1.01 -3.56 9.89
N VAL A 188 0.31 -3.09 8.87
CA VAL A 188 0.53 -1.76 8.30
C VAL A 188 0.00 -0.70 9.27
N ARG A 189 0.89 0.11 9.82
CA ARG A 189 0.49 1.27 10.63
C ARG A 189 0.70 2.55 9.84
N LYS A 190 -0.38 3.22 9.53
CA LYS A 190 -0.31 4.61 9.07
C LYS A 190 0.23 5.45 10.22
N SER A 191 1.31 6.17 9.96
CA SER A 191 2.12 6.85 10.94
C SER A 191 1.35 7.88 11.78
N GLY A 192 1.00 7.53 13.01
CA GLY A 192 0.69 8.50 14.07
C GLY A 192 1.91 8.70 14.96
N PHE A 193 2.24 9.93 15.30
CA PHE A 193 3.49 10.36 15.94
C PHE A 193 3.77 9.74 17.34
N GLY A 194 2.77 9.20 18.03
CA GLY A 194 2.86 8.80 19.45
C GLY A 194 3.30 7.35 19.73
N GLY A 195 3.07 6.40 18.83
CA GLY A 195 3.38 4.97 19.06
C GLY A 195 4.83 4.60 18.77
N LYS A 196 5.45 5.30 17.84
CA LYS A 196 6.79 4.99 17.30
C LYS A 196 7.93 5.18 18.28
N ALA A 197 7.85 6.18 19.16
CA ALA A 197 8.92 6.48 20.11
C ALA A 197 9.07 5.36 21.15
N ARG A 198 7.95 4.80 21.60
CA ARG A 198 7.92 3.76 22.62
C ARG A 198 8.39 2.40 22.09
N ASP A 199 7.91 2.00 20.91
CA ASP A 199 8.30 0.72 20.30
C ASP A 199 9.79 0.74 19.89
N ARG A 200 10.28 1.89 19.41
CA ARG A 200 11.70 2.11 19.07
C ARG A 200 12.62 2.02 20.28
N TRP A 201 12.18 2.58 21.42
CA TRP A 201 12.97 2.59 22.65
C TRP A 201 13.06 1.21 23.27
N ILE A 202 11.95 0.49 23.31
CA ILE A 202 11.89 -0.89 23.84
C ILE A 202 12.69 -1.86 22.95
N GLY A 203 12.60 -1.72 21.62
CA GLY A 203 13.36 -2.54 20.68
C GLY A 203 14.87 -2.31 20.79
N PHE A 204 15.32 -1.06 20.90
CA PHE A 204 16.72 -0.70 21.06
C PHE A 204 17.32 -1.29 22.35
N TRP A 205 16.65 -1.12 23.50
CA TRP A 205 17.16 -1.62 24.79
C TRP A 205 17.10 -3.14 24.92
N ARG A 206 16.04 -3.78 24.42
CA ARG A 206 15.98 -5.25 24.41
C ARG A 206 17.06 -5.86 23.54
N GLY A 207 17.37 -5.22 22.45
CA GLY A 207 18.40 -5.68 21.55
C GLY A 207 19.79 -5.56 22.11
N MET A 208 20.07 -4.46 22.78
CA MET A 208 21.36 -4.22 23.44
C MET A 208 21.58 -5.19 24.61
N LEU A 209 20.51 -5.58 25.31
CA LEU A 209 20.60 -6.50 26.48
C LEU A 209 20.75 -7.97 26.08
N ASN A 210 20.28 -8.40 24.91
CA ASN A 210 20.27 -9.80 24.49
C ASN A 210 21.44 -10.23 23.60
N GLY A 211 22.34 -9.32 23.21
CA GLY A 211 23.56 -9.65 22.45
C GLY A 211 23.35 -10.38 21.10
N LYS A 212 22.10 -10.49 20.62
CA LYS A 212 21.68 -11.18 19.40
C LYS A 212 20.78 -10.28 18.55
N ILE A 213 21.32 -9.17 18.06
CA ILE A 213 20.64 -8.45 16.99
C ILE A 213 21.59 -8.41 15.82
N ASP A 214 21.20 -9.08 14.76
CA ASP A 214 21.66 -8.68 13.45
C ASP A 214 20.85 -7.42 13.07
N PRO A 215 21.46 -6.21 13.13
CA PRO A 215 20.75 -4.96 12.83
C PRO A 215 20.33 -4.88 11.37
N PHE A 216 20.70 -5.85 10.55
CA PHE A 216 20.39 -5.95 9.13
C PHE A 216 19.32 -7.00 8.82
N GLU A 217 18.88 -7.82 9.79
CA GLU A 217 17.82 -8.80 9.56
C GLU A 217 16.54 -8.12 9.08
N ASP A 218 16.09 -7.08 9.77
CA ASP A 218 14.91 -6.30 9.39
C ASP A 218 15.08 -5.53 8.06
N HIS A 219 16.32 -5.40 7.57
CA HIS A 219 16.65 -4.71 6.31
C HIS A 219 16.61 -5.62 5.08
N SER A 220 16.58 -6.94 5.25
CA SER A 220 16.56 -7.87 4.13
C SER A 220 15.34 -7.65 3.23
N ILE A 221 15.54 -7.62 1.92
CA ILE A 221 14.42 -7.53 0.94
C ILE A 221 13.43 -8.69 1.08
N HIS A 222 13.90 -9.88 1.47
CA HIS A 222 13.05 -11.03 1.73
C HIS A 222 12.14 -10.81 2.95
N GLN A 223 12.62 -10.16 3.99
CA GLN A 223 11.79 -9.80 5.14
C GLN A 223 10.71 -8.78 4.75
N TYR A 224 11.05 -7.79 3.92
CA TYR A 224 10.05 -6.86 3.38
C TYR A 224 8.94 -7.58 2.61
N ILE A 225 9.30 -8.55 1.76
CA ILE A 225 8.33 -9.33 1.00
C ILE A 225 7.44 -10.14 1.92
N ASN A 226 8.02 -10.91 2.83
CA ASN A 226 7.26 -11.76 3.76
C ASN A 226 6.26 -10.95 4.58
N VAL A 227 6.69 -9.80 5.10
CA VAL A 227 5.84 -8.93 5.93
C VAL A 227 4.73 -8.26 5.09
N ILE A 228 5.05 -7.85 3.86
CA ILE A 228 4.06 -7.27 2.94
C ILE A 228 3.04 -8.32 2.50
N ASP A 229 3.47 -9.54 2.17
CA ASP A 229 2.58 -10.62 1.80
C ASP A 229 1.63 -10.99 2.94
N GLN A 230 2.12 -11.07 4.16
CA GLN A 230 1.28 -11.27 5.33
C GLN A 230 0.24 -10.15 5.49
N ALA A 231 0.65 -8.89 5.38
CA ALA A 231 -0.26 -7.75 5.46
C ALA A 231 -1.34 -7.79 4.37
N LEU A 232 -0.99 -8.18 3.15
CA LEU A 232 -1.94 -8.32 2.05
C LEU A 232 -2.95 -9.45 2.27
N VAL A 233 -2.51 -10.57 2.84
CA VAL A 233 -3.41 -11.69 3.20
C VAL A 233 -4.40 -11.25 4.28
N GLU A 234 -3.93 -10.59 5.34
CA GLU A 234 -4.80 -10.07 6.40
C GLU A 234 -5.81 -9.05 5.87
N GLU A 235 -5.37 -8.15 4.98
CA GLU A 235 -6.27 -7.15 4.38
C GLU A 235 -7.35 -7.80 3.51
N ARG A 236 -7.00 -8.81 2.71
CA ARG A 236 -7.96 -9.57 1.90
C ARG A 236 -9.00 -10.27 2.77
N GLN A 237 -8.55 -10.95 3.82
CA GLN A 237 -9.45 -11.62 4.77
C GLN A 237 -10.41 -10.62 5.44
N ALA A 238 -9.90 -9.47 5.87
CA ALA A 238 -10.72 -8.43 6.48
C ALA A 238 -11.74 -7.82 5.50
N VAL A 239 -11.42 -7.73 4.21
CA VAL A 239 -12.35 -7.28 3.17
C VAL A 239 -13.44 -8.34 2.93
N GLU A 240 -13.07 -9.61 2.81
CA GLU A 240 -14.00 -10.74 2.64
C GLU A 240 -14.97 -10.85 3.83
N GLU A 241 -14.46 -10.72 5.06
CA GLU A 241 -15.30 -10.70 6.26
C GLU A 241 -16.31 -9.55 6.27
N ARG A 242 -15.88 -8.35 5.88
CA ARG A 242 -16.79 -7.18 5.78
C ARG A 242 -17.87 -7.41 4.74
N GLN A 243 -17.52 -7.91 3.56
CA GLN A 243 -18.49 -8.23 2.51
C GLN A 243 -19.48 -9.28 2.98
N ALA A 244 -19.04 -10.33 3.65
CA ALA A 244 -19.92 -11.37 4.20
C ALA A 244 -20.88 -10.82 5.28
N VAL A 245 -20.44 -9.86 6.09
CA VAL A 245 -21.30 -9.19 7.07
C VAL A 245 -22.33 -8.31 6.37
N GLU A 246 -21.92 -7.53 5.37
CA GLU A 246 -22.85 -6.68 4.59
C GLU A 246 -23.89 -7.51 3.85
N GLU A 247 -23.50 -8.65 3.26
CA GLU A 247 -24.44 -9.57 2.61
C GLU A 247 -25.45 -10.16 3.59
N ARG A 248 -25.01 -10.58 4.79
CA ARG A 248 -25.90 -11.08 5.83
C ARG A 248 -26.91 -10.01 6.27
N GLN A 249 -26.45 -8.79 6.50
CA GLN A 249 -27.34 -7.68 6.86
C GLN A 249 -28.37 -7.39 5.76
N ALA A 250 -27.94 -7.40 4.51
CA ALA A 250 -28.86 -7.20 3.37
C ALA A 250 -29.91 -8.32 3.25
N VAL A 251 -29.56 -9.56 3.57
CA VAL A 251 -30.51 -10.69 3.60
C VAL A 251 -31.50 -10.52 4.75
N GLU A 252 -31.03 -10.19 5.95
CA GLU A 252 -31.89 -9.95 7.11
C GLU A 252 -32.86 -8.80 6.88
N GLU A 253 -32.43 -7.70 6.28
CA GLU A 253 -33.28 -6.57 5.91
C GLU A 253 -34.39 -6.99 4.91
N ARG A 254 -34.02 -7.79 3.89
CA ARG A 254 -35.01 -8.30 2.91
C ARG A 254 -36.05 -9.19 3.58
N GLN A 255 -35.62 -10.09 4.45
CA GLN A 255 -36.54 -10.96 5.20
C GLN A 255 -37.48 -10.15 6.09
N ALA A 256 -36.97 -9.16 6.82
CA ALA A 256 -37.78 -8.28 7.65
C ALA A 256 -38.81 -7.46 6.84
N VAL A 257 -38.45 -7.05 5.62
CA VAL A 257 -39.39 -6.37 4.71
C VAL A 257 -40.49 -7.33 4.22
N GLU A 258 -40.13 -8.56 3.85
CA GLU A 258 -41.10 -9.59 3.42
C GLU A 258 -42.07 -9.97 4.56
N GLU A 259 -41.56 -10.13 5.77
CA GLU A 259 -42.39 -10.40 6.95
C GLU A 259 -43.41 -9.27 7.21
N ARG A 260 -42.96 -8.01 7.20
CA ARG A 260 -43.85 -6.84 7.35
C ARG A 260 -44.90 -6.76 6.26
N GLN A 261 -44.54 -7.07 5.00
CA GLN A 261 -45.52 -7.11 3.91
C GLN A 261 -46.53 -8.22 4.05
N THR A 262 -46.13 -9.38 4.57
CA THR A 262 -47.01 -10.52 4.83
C THR A 262 -47.96 -10.22 5.98
N GLU A 263 -47.50 -9.65 7.07
CA GLU A 263 -48.30 -9.19 8.19
C GLU A 263 -49.32 -8.12 7.75
N ALA A 264 -48.92 -7.16 6.94
CA ALA A 264 -49.82 -6.13 6.42
C ALA A 264 -50.91 -6.72 5.52
N LYS A 265 -50.60 -7.71 4.68
CA LYS A 265 -51.59 -8.44 3.85
C LYS A 265 -52.58 -9.22 4.72
N ASN A 266 -52.09 -9.93 5.71
CA ASN A 266 -52.93 -10.71 6.63
C ASN A 266 -53.87 -9.78 7.43
N THR A 267 -53.37 -8.64 7.90
CA THR A 267 -54.18 -7.64 8.62
C THR A 267 -55.25 -7.05 7.72
N ALA A 268 -54.93 -6.71 6.48
CA ALA A 268 -55.93 -6.20 5.51
C ALA A 268 -56.98 -7.24 5.15
N GLU A 269 -56.64 -8.53 5.10
CA GLU A 269 -57.58 -9.60 4.83
C GLU A 269 -58.55 -9.83 6.02
N VAL A 270 -58.05 -9.78 7.25
CA VAL A 270 -58.87 -9.84 8.47
C VAL A 270 -59.82 -8.65 8.56
N GLU A 271 -59.38 -7.43 8.23
CA GLU A 271 -60.29 -6.26 8.16
C GLU A 271 -61.36 -6.40 7.10
N LYS A 272 -61.04 -6.96 5.93
CA LYS A 272 -62.00 -7.22 4.86
C LYS A 272 -63.05 -8.25 5.25
N ILE A 273 -62.71 -9.27 6.02
CA ILE A 273 -63.64 -10.25 6.58
C ILE A 273 -64.56 -9.60 7.65
N ARG A 274 -64.02 -8.71 8.48
CA ARG A 274 -64.77 -7.98 9.51
C ARG A 274 -65.75 -6.96 8.92
N SER A 275 -65.43 -6.36 7.80
CA SER A 275 -66.25 -5.37 7.08
C SER A 275 -67.17 -5.98 6.02
N GLY A 276 -67.39 -7.28 6.09
CA GLY A 276 -68.37 -8.01 5.20
C GLY A 276 -69.70 -7.32 5.09
N PRO A 277 -70.44 -7.48 3.96
CA PRO A 277 -71.65 -6.69 3.65
C PRO A 277 -72.70 -6.81 4.77
N PRO A 278 -73.33 -5.67 5.12
CA PRO A 278 -74.37 -5.69 6.17
C PRO A 278 -75.47 -6.68 5.80
N MET A 279 -75.83 -7.57 6.76
CA MET A 279 -76.90 -8.53 6.57
C MET A 279 -78.19 -7.87 6.04
N PRO A 280 -78.85 -8.40 5.02
CA PRO A 280 -80.05 -7.81 4.47
C PRO A 280 -81.22 -7.82 5.55
N LYS A 281 -81.76 -6.61 5.79
CA LYS A 281 -82.78 -6.31 6.77
C LYS A 281 -84.14 -7.04 6.52
N HIS A 282 -84.18 -8.19 5.88
CA HIS A 282 -85.41 -8.85 5.45
C HIS A 282 -85.81 -10.14 6.22
N GLN A 283 -85.25 -10.45 7.35
CA GLN A 283 -85.63 -11.62 8.15
C GLN A 283 -86.00 -11.32 9.61
N MET A 284 -86.39 -10.10 9.96
CA MET A 284 -86.82 -9.74 11.28
C MET A 284 -88.27 -9.37 11.36
N GLN A 285 -89.13 -9.99 10.53
CA GLN A 285 -90.61 -9.89 10.67
C GLN A 285 -91.26 -11.23 10.30
N LYS A 286 -91.28 -12.17 11.24
CA LYS A 286 -92.25 -13.20 11.36
C LYS A 286 -91.89 -14.15 12.50
N SER A 287 -92.15 -13.72 13.72
CA SER A 287 -92.33 -14.63 14.87
C SER A 287 -92.92 -13.86 16.04
N THR A 288 -94.06 -13.25 15.78
CA THR A 288 -95.01 -12.90 16.85
C THR A 288 -96.41 -13.14 16.31
N ARG A 289 -96.91 -14.33 16.49
CA ARG A 289 -98.33 -14.61 16.69
C ARG A 289 -98.58 -16.12 16.64
N SER A 290 -99.06 -16.59 17.68
CA SER A 290 -100.08 -17.58 17.97
C SER A 290 -99.66 -18.38 19.22
N ASP A 291 -100.35 -18.55 20.12
CA ASP A 291 -101.69 -18.26 20.59
C ASP A 291 -101.76 -18.92 21.93
N SER A 292 -102.30 -18.16 22.79
CA SER A 292 -103.14 -18.53 23.91
C SER A 292 -103.98 -19.74 23.73
N LYS A 293 -104.27 -20.37 24.84
CA LYS A 293 -105.34 -21.30 25.25
C LYS A 293 -104.77 -22.73 25.41
N VAL A 294 -105.09 -23.50 26.44
CA VAL A 294 -106.28 -23.59 27.28
C VAL A 294 -105.97 -24.53 28.45
N ASP A 295 -106.50 -24.19 29.62
CA ASP A 295 -107.21 -25.00 30.63
C ASP A 295 -106.53 -26.14 31.41
N GLN A 296 -106.78 -25.97 32.64
CA GLN A 296 -107.03 -26.77 33.85
C GLN A 296 -105.80 -27.11 34.67
#